data_9b192cb2b8e3c2cb295b5f5ca33dffda
#
_entry.id   9b192cb2b8e3c2cb295b5f5ca33dffda
#
_cell.length_a   1.000
_cell.length_b   1.000
_cell.length_c   1.000
_cell.angle_alpha   90.00
_cell.angle_beta   90.00
_cell.angle_gamma   90.00
#
_symmetry.space_group_name_H-M   'P 1'
#
loop_
_entity.id
_entity.type
_entity.pdbx_description
1 polymer ?
#
loop_
_entity_poly.entity_id
_entity_poly.type
_entity_poly.pdbx_seq_one_letter_code
_entity_poly.pdbx_strand_id
1 'polypeptide(L)'
;MERFARILSVLLLGVSPLAYASDWGTLNADAKKHLINLINIDTSLPEPDEISAARYIYKQFNKNRIDWDIFIPRKGRANLLARIKGTNPELKPLLLISHLDTASAGEGWTFPPYKATVADGRIYGLGATDAKNYTAVYLALFTWLKNQKSAPKRDILFLASSGEESGSETGLVWLSESHWNKINAGFALNEGGGIIRKTLGTDIVFAEASTKMYMDVKITAYGTGVHSSMPVNDNAVYLLSQALAKIAQYNPPAQITPTAQTFFKAIMPLQDEDGQTTIKFLLEGTPQNQQSAAEIMALDPFFRTQLKATISPTVLSASKDSNSTSGEASVLLNIRLLPNTDPDAFFTELQNLFKDEENISLEMVERPQTPFPTPMDGSDELFASIKNTAQKLFPHAITVPAMSPASGDNEFLRKLGVITYGLGPDMNPLEENTAHKPDEFISEQDLYGQLRFIAGIVFDFAYGQDLLPLQTEQPSAEETKPTIEQN
;
A
#
# COMPACT_ATOMS: atom_id res chain seq x y z
N MET A 1 17.86 63.50 37.02
CA MET A 1 16.99 63.13 35.86
C MET A 1 17.27 61.65 35.53
N GLU A 2 16.51 60.79 36.20
CA GLU A 2 16.64 59.36 36.10
C GLU A 2 15.75 58.82 34.96
N ARG A 3 16.33 58.05 34.04
CA ARG A 3 15.58 57.36 32.99
C ARG A 3 15.28 55.91 33.44
N PHE A 4 14.02 55.65 33.73
CA PHE A 4 13.50 54.31 33.94
C PHE A 4 13.49 53.52 32.61
N ALA A 5 14.31 52.48 32.52
CA ALA A 5 14.21 51.46 31.49
C ALA A 5 13.21 50.39 31.95
N ARG A 6 12.02 50.29 31.29
CA ARG A 6 11.08 49.19 31.47
C ARG A 6 11.58 47.99 30.64
N ILE A 7 12.01 46.95 31.32
CA ILE A 7 12.26 45.62 30.73
C ILE A 7 10.91 44.92 30.58
N LEU A 8 10.52 44.73 29.33
CA LEU A 8 9.33 43.92 28.98
C LEU A 8 9.76 42.45 28.93
N SER A 9 9.54 41.70 30.01
CA SER A 9 9.74 40.25 30.05
C SER A 9 8.62 39.57 29.27
N VAL A 10 8.92 39.10 28.06
CA VAL A 10 8.04 38.18 27.32
C VAL A 10 8.21 36.82 27.95
N LEU A 11 7.20 36.39 28.69
CA LEU A 11 7.07 34.99 29.15
C LEU A 11 6.75 34.12 27.91
N LEU A 12 7.77 33.52 27.35
CA LEU A 12 7.60 32.34 26.47
C LEU A 12 7.10 31.19 27.37
N LEU A 13 5.83 30.92 27.35
CA LEU A 13 5.27 29.68 27.87
C LEU A 13 5.76 28.54 26.96
N GLY A 14 6.96 28.06 27.24
CA GLY A 14 7.46 26.81 26.69
C GLY A 14 6.55 25.68 27.16
N VAL A 15 5.82 25.06 26.24
CA VAL A 15 5.08 23.83 26.50
C VAL A 15 6.13 22.77 26.86
N SER A 16 6.04 22.26 28.08
CA SER A 16 7.01 21.32 28.64
C SER A 16 7.05 20.01 27.82
N PRO A 17 8.20 19.53 27.38
CA PRO A 17 8.31 18.27 26.61
C PRO A 17 7.86 17.02 27.43
N LEU A 18 7.72 17.13 28.72
CA LEU A 18 7.27 16.05 29.62
C LEU A 18 5.78 15.66 29.49
N ALA A 19 4.93 16.53 28.92
CA ALA A 19 3.50 16.23 28.76
C ALA A 19 3.23 15.23 27.61
N TYR A 20 4.12 15.14 26.63
CA TYR A 20 3.96 14.26 25.47
C TYR A 20 4.46 12.82 25.68
N ALA A 21 5.42 12.61 26.59
CA ALA A 21 5.96 11.27 26.86
C ALA A 21 4.94 10.36 27.56
N SER A 22 3.99 10.92 28.34
CA SER A 22 2.93 10.14 29.01
C SER A 22 1.80 9.71 28.07
N ASP A 23 1.64 10.35 26.90
CA ASP A 23 0.53 10.08 25.98
C ASP A 23 0.77 8.86 25.07
N TRP A 24 2.04 8.51 24.76
CA TRP A 24 2.33 7.39 23.86
C TRP A 24 1.88 6.04 24.41
N GLY A 25 2.03 5.81 25.70
CA GLY A 25 1.54 4.60 26.36
C GLY A 25 0.03 4.42 26.18
N THR A 26 -0.73 5.49 26.42
CA THR A 26 -2.19 5.50 26.27
C THR A 26 -2.57 5.33 24.78
N LEU A 27 -1.89 6.03 23.88
CA LEU A 27 -2.17 6.02 22.45
C LEU A 27 -1.89 4.63 21.84
N ASN A 28 -0.79 3.98 22.23
CA ASN A 28 -0.45 2.61 21.83
C ASN A 28 -1.51 1.61 22.36
N ALA A 29 -1.92 1.76 23.62
CA ALA A 29 -2.95 0.90 24.22
C ALA A 29 -4.31 1.07 23.51
N ASP A 30 -4.68 2.28 23.12
CA ASP A 30 -5.91 2.54 22.37
C ASP A 30 -5.83 1.94 20.95
N ALA A 31 -4.72 2.10 20.23
CA ALA A 31 -4.53 1.49 18.91
C ALA A 31 -4.64 -0.04 18.98
N LYS A 32 -3.94 -0.68 19.92
CA LYS A 32 -4.04 -2.13 20.17
C LYS A 32 -5.47 -2.56 20.47
N LYS A 33 -6.15 -1.85 21.35
CA LYS A 33 -7.55 -2.13 21.71
C LYS A 33 -8.48 -1.98 20.50
N HIS A 34 -8.28 -0.95 19.67
CA HIS A 34 -9.09 -0.75 18.47
C HIS A 34 -8.85 -1.88 17.46
N LEU A 35 -7.61 -2.29 17.23
CA LEU A 35 -7.28 -3.41 16.34
C LEU A 35 -7.96 -4.70 16.80
N ILE A 36 -7.83 -5.07 18.10
CA ILE A 36 -8.47 -6.25 18.67
C ILE A 36 -9.98 -6.22 18.44
N ASN A 37 -10.64 -5.08 18.65
CA ASN A 37 -12.09 -4.98 18.47
C ASN A 37 -12.50 -5.05 17.00
N LEU A 38 -11.71 -4.49 16.08
CA LEU A 38 -11.97 -4.53 14.64
C LEU A 38 -11.78 -5.94 14.08
N ILE A 39 -10.75 -6.68 14.49
CA ILE A 39 -10.55 -8.08 14.11
C ILE A 39 -11.74 -8.94 14.55
N ASN A 40 -12.30 -8.67 15.72
CA ASN A 40 -13.46 -9.42 16.25
C ASN A 40 -14.78 -9.12 15.50
N ILE A 41 -14.76 -8.28 14.48
CA ILE A 41 -15.88 -8.01 13.58
C ILE A 41 -15.54 -8.63 12.23
N ASP A 42 -16.33 -9.64 11.83
CA ASP A 42 -16.15 -10.27 10.52
C ASP A 42 -16.60 -9.33 9.40
N THR A 43 -15.65 -8.89 8.61
CA THR A 43 -15.85 -8.03 7.43
C THR A 43 -15.24 -8.67 6.18
N SER A 44 -15.14 -10.00 6.16
CA SER A 44 -14.51 -10.74 5.06
C SER A 44 -15.43 -10.92 3.87
N LEU A 45 -14.82 -11.00 2.68
CA LEU A 45 -15.51 -11.40 1.47
C LEU A 45 -16.05 -12.84 1.59
N PRO A 46 -17.17 -13.19 0.89
CA PRO A 46 -17.89 -12.38 -0.12
C PRO A 46 -18.96 -11.44 0.45
N GLU A 47 -19.33 -11.53 1.71
CA GLU A 47 -20.44 -10.77 2.32
C GLU A 47 -19.98 -9.97 3.56
N PRO A 48 -19.12 -8.97 3.41
CA PRO A 48 -18.55 -8.22 4.55
C PRO A 48 -19.61 -7.38 5.29
N ASP A 49 -19.58 -7.43 6.64
CA ASP A 49 -20.39 -6.56 7.51
C ASP A 49 -19.62 -5.32 7.93
N GLU A 50 -19.31 -4.46 6.98
CA GLU A 50 -18.60 -3.20 7.24
C GLU A 50 -19.44 -2.22 8.07
N ILE A 51 -20.78 -2.32 8.02
CA ILE A 51 -21.68 -1.51 8.88
C ILE A 51 -21.36 -1.75 10.35
N SER A 52 -21.07 -2.96 10.77
CA SER A 52 -20.71 -3.27 12.16
C SER A 52 -19.36 -2.67 12.55
N ALA A 53 -18.37 -2.70 11.64
CA ALA A 53 -17.10 -2.04 11.84
C ALA A 53 -17.27 -0.51 11.91
N ALA A 54 -17.99 0.10 10.98
CA ALA A 54 -18.32 1.53 11.00
C ALA A 54 -19.07 1.91 12.29
N ARG A 55 -19.99 1.06 12.77
CA ARG A 55 -20.70 1.25 14.05
C ARG A 55 -19.77 1.28 15.23
N TYR A 56 -18.74 0.44 15.25
CA TYR A 56 -17.72 0.46 16.28
C TYR A 56 -16.99 1.81 16.28
N ILE A 57 -16.57 2.29 15.10
CA ILE A 57 -15.82 3.54 14.94
C ILE A 57 -16.64 4.75 15.36
N TYR A 58 -17.87 4.91 14.84
CA TYR A 58 -18.67 6.10 15.18
C TYR A 58 -19.06 6.17 16.67
N LYS A 59 -19.15 5.01 17.37
CA LYS A 59 -19.32 5.00 18.82
C LYS A 59 -18.14 5.63 19.55
N GLN A 60 -16.91 5.45 19.05
CA GLN A 60 -15.73 6.12 19.60
C GLN A 60 -15.76 7.62 19.29
N PHE A 61 -16.17 8.00 18.08
CA PHE A 61 -16.33 9.42 17.70
C PHE A 61 -17.36 10.13 18.57
N ASN A 62 -18.52 9.53 18.81
CA ASN A 62 -19.53 10.09 19.69
C ASN A 62 -19.02 10.34 21.12
N LYS A 63 -18.23 9.40 21.68
CA LYS A 63 -17.60 9.57 23.01
C LYS A 63 -16.65 10.77 23.05
N ASN A 64 -15.95 11.04 21.94
CA ASN A 64 -14.97 12.12 21.82
C ASN A 64 -15.53 13.38 21.15
N ARG A 65 -16.84 13.47 20.89
CA ARG A 65 -17.50 14.61 20.24
C ARG A 65 -16.86 14.99 18.90
N ILE A 66 -16.55 13.97 18.10
CA ILE A 66 -16.04 14.12 16.75
C ILE A 66 -17.21 14.04 15.79
N ASP A 67 -17.30 15.01 14.86
CA ASP A 67 -18.33 15.02 13.81
C ASP A 67 -17.99 13.96 12.76
N TRP A 68 -19.01 13.24 12.28
CA TRP A 68 -18.87 12.20 11.28
C TRP A 68 -20.09 12.11 10.36
N ASP A 69 -19.84 11.65 9.14
CA ASP A 69 -20.86 11.28 8.15
C ASP A 69 -20.72 9.76 7.88
N ILE A 70 -21.83 9.06 7.63
CA ILE A 70 -21.84 7.67 7.16
C ILE A 70 -22.54 7.56 5.82
N PHE A 71 -21.97 6.82 4.89
CA PHE A 71 -22.49 6.61 3.56
C PHE A 71 -22.69 5.11 3.35
N ILE A 72 -23.91 4.69 2.98
CA ILE A 72 -24.30 3.29 2.83
C ILE A 72 -24.67 3.06 1.36
N PRO A 73 -23.71 2.62 0.51
CA PRO A 73 -23.97 2.37 -0.91
C PRO A 73 -24.93 1.22 -1.14
N ARG A 74 -24.87 0.18 -0.32
CA ARG A 74 -25.77 -0.96 -0.32
C ARG A 74 -25.78 -1.68 1.03
N LYS A 75 -26.69 -2.65 1.21
CA LYS A 75 -26.79 -3.44 2.44
C LYS A 75 -25.43 -4.09 2.80
N GLY A 76 -25.03 -3.99 4.06
CA GLY A 76 -23.77 -4.53 4.59
C GLY A 76 -22.56 -3.63 4.38
N ARG A 77 -22.57 -2.73 3.40
CA ARG A 77 -21.45 -1.86 3.03
C ARG A 77 -21.58 -0.48 3.65
N ALA A 78 -20.50 0.06 4.19
CA ALA A 78 -20.52 1.40 4.80
C ALA A 78 -19.14 2.08 4.70
N ASN A 79 -19.19 3.36 4.36
CA ASN A 79 -18.06 4.28 4.42
C ASN A 79 -18.31 5.28 5.56
N LEU A 80 -17.31 5.53 6.39
CA LEU A 80 -17.41 6.47 7.51
C LEU A 80 -16.37 7.56 7.36
N LEU A 81 -16.81 8.81 7.30
CA LEU A 81 -15.95 9.99 7.17
C LEU A 81 -16.03 10.83 8.44
N ALA A 82 -14.88 11.17 9.02
CA ALA A 82 -14.77 12.14 10.11
C ALA A 82 -13.86 13.30 9.73
N ARG A 83 -14.02 14.46 10.39
CA ARG A 83 -13.26 15.68 10.09
C ARG A 83 -12.85 16.42 11.35
N ILE A 84 -11.55 16.77 11.40
CA ILE A 84 -11.02 17.80 12.31
C ILE A 84 -10.73 19.04 11.48
N LYS A 85 -11.41 20.16 11.80
CA LYS A 85 -11.26 21.40 11.05
C LYS A 85 -9.94 22.06 11.32
N GLY A 86 -9.31 22.52 10.24
CA GLY A 86 -8.12 23.36 10.27
C GLY A 86 -8.44 24.84 10.45
N THR A 87 -7.41 25.61 10.73
CA THR A 87 -7.51 27.08 10.90
C THR A 87 -7.44 27.85 9.58
N ASN A 88 -6.90 27.23 8.51
CA ASN A 88 -6.79 27.85 7.20
C ASN A 88 -7.57 27.06 6.15
N PRO A 89 -8.76 27.52 5.73
CA PRO A 89 -9.61 26.84 4.76
C PRO A 89 -9.05 26.83 3.33
N GLU A 90 -8.05 27.64 3.02
CA GLU A 90 -7.40 27.66 1.69
C GLU A 90 -6.45 26.46 1.48
N LEU A 91 -6.01 25.84 2.57
CA LEU A 91 -5.17 24.67 2.50
C LEU A 91 -6.01 23.41 2.20
N LYS A 92 -5.61 22.64 1.20
CA LYS A 92 -6.27 21.38 0.88
C LYS A 92 -6.17 20.39 2.06
N PRO A 93 -7.24 19.64 2.34
CA PRO A 93 -7.26 18.65 3.42
C PRO A 93 -6.23 17.52 3.25
N LEU A 94 -5.76 16.99 4.39
CA LEU A 94 -5.09 15.71 4.48
C LEU A 94 -6.11 14.61 4.80
N LEU A 95 -6.16 13.58 3.98
CA LEU A 95 -7.00 12.40 4.16
C LEU A 95 -6.15 11.25 4.73
N LEU A 96 -6.58 10.68 5.85
CA LEU A 96 -6.16 9.39 6.35
C LEU A 96 -7.23 8.38 5.93
N ILE A 97 -6.87 7.41 5.11
CA ILE A 97 -7.82 6.43 4.58
C ILE A 97 -7.37 5.01 4.88
N SER A 98 -8.32 4.15 5.19
CA SER A 98 -8.14 2.71 5.32
C SER A 98 -9.43 1.99 5.00
N HIS A 99 -9.35 0.77 4.43
CA HIS A 99 -10.54 -0.01 4.16
C HIS A 99 -11.00 -0.85 5.37
N LEU A 100 -12.27 -1.23 5.38
CA LEU A 100 -12.92 -1.97 6.45
C LEU A 100 -13.11 -3.45 6.13
N ASP A 101 -13.24 -3.79 4.85
CA ASP A 101 -13.34 -5.18 4.40
C ASP A 101 -12.00 -5.90 4.50
N THR A 102 -12.05 -7.21 4.37
CA THR A 102 -10.88 -8.08 4.29
C THR A 102 -11.11 -9.16 3.24
N ALA A 103 -10.05 -9.70 2.69
CA ALA A 103 -10.10 -10.90 1.88
C ALA A 103 -10.79 -12.06 2.62
N SER A 104 -11.13 -13.13 1.91
CA SER A 104 -11.63 -14.35 2.54
C SER A 104 -10.54 -15.02 3.38
N ALA A 105 -10.91 -15.55 4.55
CA ALA A 105 -9.93 -16.15 5.47
C ALA A 105 -9.18 -17.37 4.88
N GLY A 106 -9.82 -18.12 3.97
CA GLY A 106 -9.24 -19.37 3.48
C GLY A 106 -9.19 -20.44 4.58
N GLU A 107 -8.37 -21.48 4.33
CA GLU A 107 -8.18 -22.62 5.24
C GLU A 107 -6.77 -22.59 5.87
N GLY A 108 -6.57 -23.39 6.92
CA GLY A 108 -5.23 -23.61 7.52
C GLY A 108 -4.88 -22.69 8.69
N TRP A 109 -5.83 -21.97 9.25
CA TRP A 109 -5.62 -21.13 10.42
C TRP A 109 -5.37 -21.94 11.70
N THR A 110 -4.31 -21.59 12.44
CA THR A 110 -4.04 -22.09 13.79
C THR A 110 -4.81 -21.26 14.83
N PHE A 111 -4.85 -19.94 14.64
CA PHE A 111 -5.64 -19.00 15.46
C PHE A 111 -6.94 -18.65 14.74
N PRO A 112 -8.08 -18.47 15.47
CA PRO A 112 -9.35 -18.11 14.84
C PRO A 112 -9.26 -16.78 14.05
N PRO A 113 -9.58 -16.72 12.73
CA PRO A 113 -9.41 -15.53 11.92
C PRO A 113 -10.24 -14.32 12.38
N TYR A 114 -11.44 -14.55 12.93
CA TYR A 114 -12.37 -13.50 13.37
C TYR A 114 -12.38 -13.29 14.89
N LYS A 115 -11.33 -13.73 15.57
CA LYS A 115 -11.15 -13.52 17.01
C LYS A 115 -9.69 -13.20 17.29
N ALA A 116 -9.41 -11.92 17.56
CA ALA A 116 -8.06 -11.49 17.84
C ALA A 116 -7.40 -12.33 18.94
N THR A 117 -6.26 -12.91 18.66
CA THR A 117 -5.43 -13.64 19.62
C THR A 117 -4.12 -12.88 19.81
N VAL A 118 -3.81 -12.54 21.07
CA VAL A 118 -2.55 -11.90 21.42
C VAL A 118 -1.62 -12.95 22.02
N ALA A 119 -0.53 -13.23 21.33
CA ALA A 119 0.48 -14.19 21.77
C ALA A 119 1.88 -13.73 21.31
N ASP A 120 2.89 -13.92 22.12
CA ASP A 120 4.30 -13.65 21.81
C ASP A 120 4.58 -12.26 21.23
N GLY A 121 3.89 -11.23 21.77
CA GLY A 121 4.02 -9.84 21.30
C GLY A 121 3.39 -9.58 19.93
N ARG A 122 2.57 -10.50 19.41
CA ARG A 122 1.84 -10.41 18.13
C ARG A 122 0.34 -10.40 18.34
N ILE A 123 -0.38 -9.78 17.43
CA ILE A 123 -1.84 -9.74 17.38
C ILE A 123 -2.26 -10.47 16.10
N TYR A 124 -2.82 -11.67 16.27
CA TYR A 124 -3.27 -12.54 15.19
C TYR A 124 -4.73 -12.30 14.87
N GLY A 125 -5.08 -12.37 13.61
CA GLY A 125 -6.44 -12.33 13.09
C GLY A 125 -6.51 -11.70 11.70
N LEU A 126 -7.56 -11.97 10.97
CA LEU A 126 -7.77 -11.48 9.61
C LEU A 126 -7.92 -9.95 9.60
N GLY A 127 -7.14 -9.28 8.74
CA GLY A 127 -7.06 -7.81 8.69
C GLY A 127 -6.05 -7.23 9.69
N ALA A 128 -5.23 -8.05 10.36
CA ALA A 128 -4.22 -7.55 11.29
C ALA A 128 -3.18 -6.66 10.62
N THR A 129 -2.90 -6.87 9.33
CA THR A 129 -2.00 -6.06 8.49
C THR A 129 -2.70 -5.43 7.29
N ASP A 130 -3.88 -5.98 6.87
CA ASP A 130 -4.57 -5.59 5.66
C ASP A 130 -6.10 -5.46 5.88
N ALA A 131 -6.67 -4.27 6.25
CA ALA A 131 -5.97 -3.07 6.69
C ALA A 131 -6.57 -2.52 8.01
N LYS A 132 -7.05 -3.43 8.93
CA LYS A 132 -7.66 -3.01 10.21
C LYS A 132 -6.66 -2.36 11.16
N ASN A 133 -5.34 -2.64 11.01
CA ASN A 133 -4.28 -1.94 11.73
C ASN A 133 -4.27 -0.44 11.41
N TYR A 134 -4.41 -0.07 10.13
CA TYR A 134 -4.50 1.34 9.73
C TYR A 134 -5.74 2.01 10.31
N THR A 135 -6.91 1.34 10.20
CA THR A 135 -8.14 1.81 10.83
C THR A 135 -7.96 2.03 12.33
N ALA A 136 -7.30 1.11 13.02
CA ALA A 136 -7.07 1.20 14.47
C ALA A 136 -6.11 2.34 14.83
N VAL A 137 -5.02 2.50 14.07
CA VAL A 137 -4.03 3.57 14.21
C VAL A 137 -4.69 4.93 13.97
N TYR A 138 -5.43 5.08 12.85
CA TYR A 138 -6.10 6.33 12.52
C TYR A 138 -7.18 6.70 13.53
N LEU A 139 -7.94 5.71 14.02
CA LEU A 139 -8.97 5.94 15.04
C LEU A 139 -8.36 6.42 16.35
N ALA A 140 -7.28 5.78 16.81
CA ALA A 140 -6.57 6.19 18.03
C ALA A 140 -5.99 7.61 17.86
N LEU A 141 -5.27 7.84 16.76
CA LEU A 141 -4.69 9.16 16.44
C LEU A 141 -5.76 10.24 16.34
N PHE A 142 -6.86 9.99 15.63
CA PHE A 142 -7.92 10.96 15.39
C PHE A 142 -8.64 11.37 16.67
N THR A 143 -8.91 10.41 17.56
CA THR A 143 -9.48 10.69 18.88
C THR A 143 -8.55 11.49 19.78
N TRP A 144 -7.23 11.20 19.69
CA TRP A 144 -6.23 11.95 20.43
C TRP A 144 -6.04 13.36 19.87
N LEU A 145 -5.99 13.55 18.53
CA LEU A 145 -5.88 14.85 17.87
C LEU A 145 -7.04 15.79 18.25
N LYS A 146 -8.26 15.26 18.35
CA LYS A 146 -9.45 16.05 18.77
C LYS A 146 -9.30 16.69 20.14
N ASN A 147 -8.54 16.05 21.02
CA ASN A 147 -8.32 16.52 22.40
C ASN A 147 -7.10 17.44 22.55
N GLN A 148 -6.39 17.74 21.45
CA GLN A 148 -5.26 18.66 21.49
C GLN A 148 -5.71 20.12 21.65
N LYS A 149 -4.88 20.93 22.33
CA LYS A 149 -5.14 22.35 22.56
C LYS A 149 -4.96 23.19 21.29
N SER A 150 -4.08 22.77 20.39
CA SER A 150 -3.81 23.43 19.11
C SER A 150 -4.64 22.80 18.00
N ALA A 151 -5.24 23.62 17.16
CA ALA A 151 -5.90 23.15 15.93
C ALA A 151 -4.88 23.01 14.80
N PRO A 152 -5.08 22.05 13.87
CA PRO A 152 -4.24 21.93 12.68
C PRO A 152 -4.39 23.14 11.77
N LYS A 153 -3.42 23.38 10.88
CA LYS A 153 -3.49 24.42 9.85
C LYS A 153 -4.48 24.06 8.75
N ARG A 154 -4.49 22.80 8.31
CA ARG A 154 -5.40 22.23 7.28
C ARG A 154 -6.37 21.26 7.91
N ASP A 155 -7.50 21.04 7.25
CA ASP A 155 -8.43 19.99 7.66
C ASP A 155 -7.74 18.63 7.64
N ILE A 156 -8.03 17.79 8.63
CA ILE A 156 -7.64 16.39 8.66
C ILE A 156 -8.92 15.56 8.56
N LEU A 157 -8.96 14.66 7.60
CA LEU A 157 -10.06 13.74 7.35
C LEU A 157 -9.63 12.32 7.75
N PHE A 158 -10.56 11.54 8.27
CA PHE A 158 -10.42 10.10 8.39
C PHE A 158 -11.57 9.43 7.65
N LEU A 159 -11.24 8.64 6.63
CA LEU A 159 -12.18 7.83 5.86
C LEU A 159 -11.90 6.36 6.12
N ALA A 160 -12.84 5.67 6.74
CA ALA A 160 -12.89 4.22 6.77
C ALA A 160 -13.78 3.76 5.60
N SER A 161 -13.16 3.25 4.53
CA SER A 161 -13.81 2.93 3.25
C SER A 161 -14.30 1.49 3.20
N SER A 162 -15.19 1.20 2.26
CA SER A 162 -15.69 -0.13 1.99
C SER A 162 -15.17 -0.66 0.65
N GLY A 163 -15.07 -1.99 0.52
CA GLY A 163 -14.97 -2.68 -0.75
C GLY A 163 -13.64 -2.58 -1.48
N GLU A 164 -12.55 -2.28 -0.82
CA GLU A 164 -11.21 -2.24 -1.43
C GLU A 164 -10.85 -3.59 -2.02
N GLU A 165 -11.01 -4.66 -1.26
CA GLU A 165 -10.74 -6.06 -1.61
C GLU A 165 -11.63 -6.61 -2.76
N SER A 166 -12.58 -5.81 -3.19
CA SER A 166 -13.51 -6.12 -4.29
C SER A 166 -13.58 -5.01 -5.35
N GLY A 167 -12.51 -4.21 -5.49
CA GLY A 167 -12.35 -3.20 -6.55
C GLY A 167 -12.96 -1.84 -6.23
N SER A 168 -13.21 -1.53 -4.97
CA SER A 168 -13.66 -0.21 -4.46
C SER A 168 -14.97 0.33 -5.01
N GLU A 169 -15.78 -0.51 -5.68
CA GLU A 169 -17.08 -0.11 -6.26
C GLU A 169 -18.08 0.42 -5.22
N THR A 170 -17.98 -0.01 -3.97
CA THR A 170 -18.78 0.48 -2.83
C THR A 170 -18.02 1.49 -1.96
N GLY A 171 -16.74 1.66 -2.21
CA GLY A 171 -15.81 2.56 -1.52
C GLY A 171 -15.49 3.81 -2.32
N LEU A 172 -14.22 4.01 -2.63
CA LEU A 172 -13.72 5.23 -3.26
C LEU A 172 -14.32 5.49 -4.64
N VAL A 173 -14.59 4.47 -5.46
CA VAL A 173 -15.21 4.66 -6.78
C VAL A 173 -16.58 5.33 -6.57
N TRP A 174 -17.46 4.73 -5.77
CA TRP A 174 -18.78 5.28 -5.51
C TRP A 174 -18.75 6.63 -4.80
N LEU A 175 -17.84 6.83 -3.83
CA LEU A 175 -17.68 8.10 -3.12
C LEU A 175 -17.18 9.20 -4.05
N SER A 176 -16.31 8.88 -5.00
CA SER A 176 -15.80 9.84 -5.98
C SER A 176 -16.90 10.40 -6.89
N GLU A 177 -17.86 9.58 -7.25
CA GLU A 177 -18.99 9.93 -8.10
C GLU A 177 -20.10 10.67 -7.35
N SER A 178 -20.37 10.25 -6.09
CA SER A 178 -21.58 10.68 -5.37
C SER A 178 -21.31 11.70 -4.26
N HIS A 179 -20.14 11.64 -3.60
CA HIS A 179 -19.87 12.36 -2.35
C HIS A 179 -18.48 13.01 -2.28
N TRP A 180 -17.77 13.14 -3.42
CA TRP A 180 -16.42 13.72 -3.43
C TRP A 180 -16.35 15.12 -2.82
N ASN A 181 -17.42 15.92 -2.96
CA ASN A 181 -17.53 17.25 -2.36
C ASN A 181 -17.40 17.24 -0.82
N LYS A 182 -17.69 16.13 -0.16
CA LYS A 182 -17.51 15.95 1.29
C LYS A 182 -16.06 15.61 1.66
N ILE A 183 -15.34 14.94 0.77
CA ILE A 183 -13.94 14.54 0.95
C ILE A 183 -13.03 15.66 0.45
N ASN A 184 -13.01 15.92 -0.86
CA ASN A 184 -12.24 16.96 -1.55
C ASN A 184 -10.80 17.12 -1.00
N ALA A 185 -10.13 15.99 -0.75
CA ALA A 185 -8.77 15.96 -0.25
C ALA A 185 -7.78 16.43 -1.32
N GLY A 186 -6.67 17.05 -0.90
CA GLY A 186 -5.54 17.35 -1.79
C GLY A 186 -4.38 16.40 -1.57
N PHE A 187 -4.34 15.78 -0.40
CA PHE A 187 -3.28 14.89 0.05
C PHE A 187 -3.89 13.68 0.78
N ALA A 188 -3.26 12.52 0.66
CA ALA A 188 -3.72 11.32 1.35
C ALA A 188 -2.57 10.43 1.83
N LEU A 189 -2.79 9.79 2.98
CA LEU A 189 -2.00 8.69 3.49
C LEU A 189 -2.90 7.45 3.57
N ASN A 190 -2.43 6.35 3.03
CA ASN A 190 -3.10 5.07 3.00
C ASN A 190 -2.10 3.94 3.27
N GLU A 191 -2.55 2.72 3.13
CA GLU A 191 -1.72 1.53 3.13
C GLU A 191 -0.78 1.47 1.90
N GLY A 192 0.19 0.58 1.94
CA GLY A 192 1.25 0.40 0.95
C GLY A 192 2.59 0.88 1.48
N GLY A 193 3.66 0.63 0.75
CA GLY A 193 5.00 0.97 1.20
C GLY A 193 5.42 0.26 2.49
N GLY A 194 6.49 0.72 3.12
CA GLY A 194 6.97 0.20 4.41
C GLY A 194 8.44 0.48 4.66
N ILE A 195 8.92 0.09 5.86
CA ILE A 195 10.32 0.12 6.20
C ILE A 195 10.89 -1.24 5.92
N ILE A 196 11.77 -1.35 4.92
CA ILE A 196 12.53 -2.58 4.66
C ILE A 196 13.89 -2.42 5.35
N ARG A 197 14.07 -3.11 6.46
CA ARG A 197 15.33 -3.11 7.18
C ARG A 197 16.37 -3.91 6.41
N LYS A 198 17.58 -3.34 6.31
CA LYS A 198 18.81 -3.98 5.80
C LYS A 198 18.77 -4.50 4.35
N THR A 199 18.04 -3.85 3.48
CA THR A 199 18.29 -3.98 2.06
C THR A 199 19.46 -3.08 1.67
N LEU A 200 20.43 -3.57 0.93
CA LEU A 200 21.61 -2.80 0.48
C LEU A 200 22.46 -2.21 1.63
N GLY A 201 22.45 -2.85 2.81
CA GLY A 201 23.29 -2.44 3.94
C GLY A 201 22.75 -1.25 4.77
N THR A 202 21.56 -0.73 4.47
CA THR A 202 20.88 0.31 5.23
C THR A 202 19.39 0.05 5.34
N ASP A 203 18.71 0.78 6.23
CA ASP A 203 17.26 0.78 6.29
C ASP A 203 16.68 1.69 5.19
N ILE A 204 15.65 1.21 4.50
CA ILE A 204 14.97 1.99 3.47
C ILE A 204 13.50 2.15 3.86
N VAL A 205 13.05 3.39 3.92
CA VAL A 205 11.62 3.73 4.05
C VAL A 205 11.04 3.89 2.65
N PHE A 206 10.23 2.93 2.23
CA PHE A 206 9.49 3.03 0.99
C PHE A 206 8.17 3.75 1.23
N ALA A 207 7.99 4.89 0.57
CA ALA A 207 6.68 5.50 0.42
C ALA A 207 6.12 5.04 -0.95
N GLU A 208 5.01 4.32 -0.94
CA GLU A 208 4.36 3.96 -2.19
C GLU A 208 3.83 5.23 -2.85
N ALA A 209 4.40 5.57 -3.99
CA ALA A 209 4.17 6.80 -4.73
C ALA A 209 3.50 6.56 -6.09
N SER A 210 3.37 5.31 -6.47
CA SER A 210 2.78 4.88 -7.73
C SER A 210 2.32 3.43 -7.59
N THR A 211 1.34 3.04 -8.39
CA THR A 211 0.82 1.68 -8.52
C THR A 211 0.85 1.26 -9.98
N LYS A 212 0.95 -0.02 -10.22
CA LYS A 212 0.74 -0.56 -11.56
C LYS A 212 -0.75 -0.59 -11.88
N MET A 213 -1.08 -0.54 -13.19
CA MET A 213 -2.43 -0.69 -13.68
C MET A 213 -2.74 -2.17 -13.92
N TYR A 214 -3.89 -2.61 -13.43
CA TYR A 214 -4.38 -3.97 -13.62
C TYR A 214 -5.02 -4.15 -15.00
N MET A 215 -4.69 -5.27 -15.66
CA MET A 215 -5.27 -5.68 -16.94
C MET A 215 -5.30 -7.20 -17.02
N ASP A 216 -6.41 -7.79 -17.47
CA ASP A 216 -6.51 -9.21 -17.75
C ASP A 216 -6.69 -9.45 -19.24
N VAL A 217 -5.92 -10.41 -19.76
CA VAL A 217 -6.02 -10.89 -21.14
C VAL A 217 -6.22 -12.40 -21.16
N LYS A 218 -7.28 -12.85 -21.81
CA LYS A 218 -7.53 -14.27 -22.05
C LYS A 218 -6.93 -14.68 -23.38
N ILE A 219 -6.10 -15.72 -23.38
CA ILE A 219 -5.66 -16.40 -24.61
C ILE A 219 -6.49 -17.69 -24.72
N THR A 220 -7.09 -17.90 -25.88
CA THR A 220 -7.80 -19.13 -26.20
C THR A 220 -7.19 -19.78 -27.45
N ALA A 221 -6.84 -21.05 -27.33
CA ALA A 221 -6.40 -21.90 -28.40
C ALA A 221 -7.54 -22.82 -28.85
N TYR A 222 -7.79 -22.89 -30.14
CA TYR A 222 -8.82 -23.73 -30.76
C TYR A 222 -8.18 -24.91 -31.50
N GLY A 223 -8.67 -26.10 -31.23
CA GLY A 223 -8.22 -27.34 -31.85
C GLY A 223 -9.34 -28.31 -32.08
N THR A 224 -9.02 -29.53 -32.49
CA THR A 224 -10.02 -30.58 -32.69
C THR A 224 -10.20 -31.41 -31.42
N GLY A 225 -11.44 -31.41 -30.89
CA GLY A 225 -11.84 -32.31 -29.80
C GLY A 225 -12.10 -33.72 -30.28
N VAL A 226 -11.36 -34.70 -29.71
CA VAL A 226 -11.47 -36.11 -30.09
C VAL A 226 -11.38 -37.02 -28.84
N HIS A 227 -11.72 -38.29 -29.04
CA HIS A 227 -11.44 -39.30 -27.99
C HIS A 227 -9.92 -39.42 -27.77
N SER A 228 -9.49 -39.47 -26.51
CA SER A 228 -8.06 -39.41 -26.14
C SER A 228 -7.19 -40.53 -26.72
N SER A 229 -7.78 -41.66 -27.09
CA SER A 229 -7.07 -42.78 -27.76
C SER A 229 -6.77 -42.54 -29.26
N MET A 230 -7.29 -41.45 -29.85
CA MET A 230 -7.06 -41.07 -31.24
C MET A 230 -6.54 -39.64 -31.31
N PRO A 231 -5.31 -39.37 -30.80
CA PRO A 231 -4.81 -38.01 -30.72
C PRO A 231 -4.59 -37.39 -32.11
N VAL A 232 -4.85 -36.07 -32.18
CA VAL A 232 -4.63 -35.25 -33.38
C VAL A 232 -3.54 -34.22 -33.12
N ASN A 233 -2.93 -33.71 -34.21
CA ASN A 233 -1.81 -32.77 -34.09
C ASN A 233 -2.24 -31.37 -33.63
N ASP A 234 -3.49 -30.98 -33.87
CA ASP A 234 -4.09 -29.70 -33.53
C ASP A 234 -4.80 -29.71 -32.16
N ASN A 235 -4.25 -30.46 -31.21
CA ASN A 235 -4.77 -30.48 -29.85
C ASN A 235 -4.67 -29.07 -29.21
N ALA A 236 -5.78 -28.52 -28.74
CA ALA A 236 -5.85 -27.16 -28.20
C ALA A 236 -4.88 -26.93 -27.02
N VAL A 237 -4.60 -27.97 -26.19
CA VAL A 237 -3.63 -27.85 -25.09
C VAL A 237 -2.20 -27.68 -25.60
N TYR A 238 -1.84 -28.38 -26.68
CA TYR A 238 -0.50 -28.20 -27.29
C TYR A 238 -0.35 -26.82 -27.92
N LEU A 239 -1.38 -26.34 -28.63
CA LEU A 239 -1.41 -25.00 -29.21
C LEU A 239 -1.31 -23.91 -28.12
N LEU A 240 -2.06 -24.06 -27.01
CA LEU A 240 -1.97 -23.15 -25.87
C LEU A 240 -0.57 -23.18 -25.23
N SER A 241 0.05 -24.38 -25.11
CA SER A 241 1.40 -24.50 -24.53
C SER A 241 2.46 -23.77 -25.39
N GLN A 242 2.31 -23.81 -26.72
CA GLN A 242 3.17 -23.04 -27.62
C GLN A 242 2.94 -21.54 -27.49
N ALA A 243 1.68 -21.10 -27.34
CA ALA A 243 1.33 -19.71 -27.09
C ALA A 243 1.93 -19.22 -25.76
N LEU A 244 1.82 -20.02 -24.67
CA LEU A 244 2.44 -19.72 -23.39
C LEU A 244 3.96 -19.64 -23.47
N ALA A 245 4.63 -20.49 -24.27
CA ALA A 245 6.06 -20.40 -24.48
C ALA A 245 6.47 -19.07 -25.16
N LYS A 246 5.67 -18.54 -26.09
CA LYS A 246 5.90 -17.21 -26.66
C LYS A 246 5.71 -16.10 -25.65
N ILE A 247 4.66 -16.16 -24.83
CA ILE A 247 4.46 -15.21 -23.73
C ILE A 247 5.63 -15.24 -22.75
N ALA A 248 6.13 -16.43 -22.39
CA ALA A 248 7.28 -16.58 -21.49
C ALA A 248 8.58 -15.97 -22.05
N GLN A 249 8.72 -15.88 -23.37
CA GLN A 249 9.86 -15.26 -24.06
C GLN A 249 9.65 -13.77 -24.34
N TYR A 250 8.42 -13.30 -24.27
CA TYR A 250 8.12 -11.88 -24.48
C TYR A 250 8.70 -11.05 -23.33
N ASN A 251 9.50 -10.08 -23.68
CA ASN A 251 10.16 -9.18 -22.75
C ASN A 251 9.62 -7.75 -22.95
N PRO A 252 8.67 -7.29 -22.11
CA PRO A 252 8.13 -5.94 -22.22
C PRO A 252 9.24 -4.89 -22.18
N PRO A 253 9.14 -3.81 -22.99
CA PRO A 253 10.12 -2.74 -22.97
C PRO A 253 10.18 -2.06 -21.60
N ALA A 254 11.39 -1.69 -21.18
CA ALA A 254 11.56 -0.92 -19.96
C ALA A 254 11.12 0.54 -20.16
N GLN A 255 10.51 1.12 -19.12
CA GLN A 255 10.12 2.52 -19.09
C GLN A 255 10.52 3.11 -17.74
N ILE A 256 11.12 4.30 -17.75
CA ILE A 256 11.53 5.00 -16.53
C ILE A 256 10.47 6.02 -16.18
N THR A 257 9.62 5.68 -15.19
CA THR A 257 8.63 6.61 -14.65
C THR A 257 9.31 7.67 -13.75
N PRO A 258 8.65 8.82 -13.47
CA PRO A 258 9.18 9.80 -12.50
C PRO A 258 9.49 9.17 -11.13
N THR A 259 8.62 8.29 -10.64
CA THR A 259 8.84 7.53 -9.39
C THR A 259 10.09 6.66 -9.48
N ALA A 260 10.23 5.86 -10.55
CA ALA A 260 11.40 5.01 -10.76
C ALA A 260 12.71 5.83 -10.87
N GLN A 261 12.65 6.98 -11.54
CA GLN A 261 13.81 7.87 -11.63
C GLN A 261 14.29 8.33 -10.26
N THR A 262 13.37 8.81 -9.42
CA THR A 262 13.72 9.26 -8.05
C THR A 262 14.19 8.09 -7.19
N PHE A 263 13.53 6.93 -7.31
CA PHE A 263 13.92 5.71 -6.62
C PHE A 263 15.37 5.31 -6.94
N PHE A 264 15.71 5.15 -8.22
CA PHE A 264 17.06 4.72 -8.62
C PHE A 264 18.13 5.77 -8.26
N LYS A 265 17.83 7.06 -8.36
CA LYS A 265 18.73 8.12 -7.88
C LYS A 265 19.04 7.98 -6.39
N ALA A 266 18.03 7.68 -5.58
CA ALA A 266 18.19 7.60 -4.13
C ALA A 266 18.97 6.36 -3.69
N ILE A 267 18.80 5.21 -4.35
CA ILE A 267 19.50 3.95 -4.01
C ILE A 267 20.89 3.85 -4.65
N MET A 268 21.21 4.67 -5.65
CA MET A 268 22.50 4.60 -6.37
C MET A 268 23.71 4.65 -5.44
N PRO A 269 23.79 5.51 -4.41
CA PRO A 269 24.94 5.55 -3.50
C PRO A 269 25.10 4.29 -2.63
N LEU A 270 24.10 3.45 -2.56
CA LEU A 270 24.09 2.20 -1.79
C LEU A 270 24.60 1.00 -2.59
N GLN A 271 24.79 1.17 -3.90
CA GLN A 271 25.26 0.12 -4.80
C GLN A 271 26.80 0.08 -4.83
N ASP A 272 27.35 -1.03 -5.25
CA ASP A 272 28.76 -1.13 -5.64
C ASP A 272 29.07 -0.31 -6.91
N GLU A 273 30.33 -0.25 -7.33
CA GLU A 273 30.76 0.56 -8.48
C GLU A 273 30.06 0.18 -9.78
N ASP A 274 29.81 -1.12 -9.99
CA ASP A 274 29.13 -1.62 -11.18
C ASP A 274 27.63 -1.25 -11.17
N GLY A 275 26.98 -1.39 -10.01
CA GLY A 275 25.60 -0.99 -9.81
C GLY A 275 25.41 0.54 -9.96
N GLN A 276 26.30 1.36 -9.40
CA GLN A 276 26.28 2.81 -9.58
C GLN A 276 26.43 3.20 -11.05
N THR A 277 27.37 2.55 -11.76
CA THR A 277 27.58 2.78 -13.19
C THR A 277 26.34 2.37 -14.00
N THR A 278 25.73 1.23 -13.69
CA THR A 278 24.53 0.74 -14.35
C THR A 278 23.36 1.70 -14.13
N ILE A 279 23.12 2.16 -12.89
CA ILE A 279 22.07 3.16 -12.60
C ILE A 279 22.34 4.48 -13.33
N LYS A 280 23.58 4.92 -13.40
CA LYS A 280 23.94 6.13 -14.16
C LYS A 280 23.62 5.97 -15.65
N PHE A 281 23.93 4.82 -16.27
CA PHE A 281 23.52 4.56 -17.64
C PHE A 281 22.00 4.47 -17.79
N LEU A 282 21.30 3.91 -16.83
CA LEU A 282 19.83 3.86 -16.82
C LEU A 282 19.22 5.26 -16.85
N LEU A 283 19.76 6.20 -16.06
CA LEU A 283 19.16 7.52 -15.87
C LEU A 283 19.63 8.56 -16.89
N GLU A 284 20.89 8.49 -17.32
CA GLU A 284 21.57 9.54 -18.09
C GLU A 284 22.19 9.04 -19.39
N GLY A 285 22.10 7.75 -19.70
CA GLY A 285 22.73 7.16 -20.88
C GLY A 285 22.00 7.46 -22.20
N THR A 286 22.62 7.05 -23.30
CA THR A 286 21.93 7.03 -24.60
C THR A 286 20.75 6.03 -24.53
N PRO A 287 19.74 6.10 -25.42
CA PRO A 287 18.62 5.15 -25.42
C PRO A 287 19.06 3.68 -25.40
N GLN A 288 20.12 3.35 -26.12
CA GLN A 288 20.67 1.99 -26.11
C GLN A 288 21.30 1.60 -24.77
N ASN A 289 22.04 2.53 -24.14
CA ASN A 289 22.64 2.29 -22.82
C ASN A 289 21.56 2.19 -21.74
N GLN A 290 20.53 3.01 -21.81
CA GLN A 290 19.37 2.97 -20.91
C GLN A 290 18.68 1.60 -21.00
N GLN A 291 18.41 1.12 -22.22
CA GLN A 291 17.80 -0.20 -22.42
C GLN A 291 18.67 -1.32 -21.84
N SER A 292 19.99 -1.34 -22.12
CA SER A 292 20.91 -2.35 -21.60
C SER A 292 20.99 -2.31 -20.07
N ALA A 293 21.06 -1.11 -19.49
CA ALA A 293 21.07 -0.95 -18.05
C ALA A 293 19.75 -1.41 -17.40
N ALA A 294 18.60 -1.12 -18.03
CA ALA A 294 17.31 -1.59 -17.56
C ALA A 294 17.20 -3.12 -17.58
N GLU A 295 17.75 -3.79 -18.60
CA GLU A 295 17.79 -5.26 -18.66
C GLU A 295 18.63 -5.84 -17.51
N ILE A 296 19.79 -5.24 -17.22
CA ILE A 296 20.64 -5.67 -16.11
C ILE A 296 19.93 -5.46 -14.76
N MET A 297 19.36 -4.28 -14.54
CA MET A 297 18.61 -4.00 -13.29
C MET A 297 17.39 -4.90 -13.13
N ALA A 298 16.70 -5.23 -14.23
CA ALA A 298 15.53 -6.11 -14.21
C ALA A 298 15.85 -7.59 -13.94
N LEU A 299 17.10 -7.97 -13.76
CA LEU A 299 17.47 -9.31 -13.25
C LEU A 299 17.04 -9.45 -11.79
N ASP A 300 17.06 -8.38 -11.01
CA ASP A 300 16.44 -8.33 -9.69
C ASP A 300 14.90 -8.23 -9.84
N PRO A 301 14.11 -9.13 -9.23
CA PRO A 301 12.66 -9.13 -9.36
C PRO A 301 12.00 -7.83 -8.87
N PHE A 302 12.52 -7.20 -7.82
CA PHE A 302 11.97 -5.95 -7.29
C PHE A 302 12.25 -4.79 -8.24
N PHE A 303 13.49 -4.67 -8.76
CA PHE A 303 13.82 -3.61 -9.73
C PHE A 303 13.09 -3.82 -11.06
N ARG A 304 12.86 -5.07 -11.46
CA ARG A 304 12.00 -5.37 -12.61
C ARG A 304 10.62 -4.75 -12.48
N THR A 305 10.01 -4.83 -11.29
CA THR A 305 8.67 -4.25 -11.09
C THR A 305 8.64 -2.73 -11.23
N GLN A 306 9.75 -2.05 -10.96
CA GLN A 306 9.88 -0.60 -11.11
C GLN A 306 10.05 -0.16 -12.57
N LEU A 307 10.49 -1.05 -13.45
CA LEU A 307 10.94 -0.72 -14.80
C LEU A 307 10.07 -1.31 -15.92
N LYS A 308 9.35 -2.42 -15.67
CA LYS A 308 8.68 -3.18 -16.73
C LYS A 308 7.26 -3.58 -16.36
N ALA A 309 6.40 -3.72 -17.36
CA ALA A 309 5.17 -4.48 -17.20
C ALA A 309 5.48 -5.93 -16.81
N THR A 310 4.57 -6.57 -16.07
CA THR A 310 4.68 -7.97 -15.70
C THR A 310 3.48 -8.75 -16.22
N ILE A 311 3.70 -10.00 -16.65
CA ILE A 311 2.69 -10.89 -17.19
C ILE A 311 2.79 -12.22 -16.44
N SER A 312 1.69 -12.67 -15.86
CA SER A 312 1.62 -13.93 -15.12
C SER A 312 0.42 -14.75 -15.59
N PRO A 313 0.62 -15.95 -16.15
CA PRO A 313 -0.47 -16.89 -16.38
C PRO A 313 -1.06 -17.34 -15.03
N THR A 314 -2.40 -17.26 -14.88
CA THR A 314 -3.06 -17.55 -13.60
C THR A 314 -4.09 -18.67 -13.70
N VAL A 315 -5.10 -18.54 -14.56
CA VAL A 315 -6.19 -19.50 -14.67
C VAL A 315 -6.06 -20.28 -15.98
N LEU A 316 -5.84 -21.60 -15.87
CA LEU A 316 -5.79 -22.52 -17.00
C LEU A 316 -7.07 -23.32 -17.07
N SER A 317 -7.63 -23.47 -18.29
CA SER A 317 -8.84 -24.27 -18.54
C SER A 317 -8.67 -25.09 -19.81
N ALA A 318 -9.09 -26.36 -19.73
CA ALA A 318 -9.10 -27.31 -20.86
C ALA A 318 -10.16 -28.39 -20.63
N SER A 319 -9.99 -29.60 -21.17
CA SER A 319 -10.90 -30.72 -20.95
C SER A 319 -11.02 -31.06 -19.45
N LYS A 320 -12.26 -31.39 -19.03
CA LYS A 320 -12.58 -31.92 -17.70
C LYS A 320 -12.69 -33.46 -17.69
N ASP A 321 -12.63 -34.08 -18.86
CA ASP A 321 -12.74 -35.54 -19.04
C ASP A 321 -11.41 -36.11 -19.51
N SER A 322 -10.92 -37.15 -18.81
CA SER A 322 -9.66 -37.81 -19.14
C SER A 322 -9.72 -38.60 -20.47
N ASN A 323 -10.91 -38.94 -20.94
CA ASN A 323 -11.11 -39.72 -22.17
C ASN A 323 -11.32 -38.87 -23.43
N SER A 324 -11.34 -37.54 -23.30
CA SER A 324 -11.52 -36.65 -24.45
C SER A 324 -10.54 -35.49 -24.43
N THR A 325 -10.09 -35.01 -25.60
CA THR A 325 -9.41 -33.76 -25.75
C THR A 325 -10.45 -32.64 -25.92
N SER A 326 -10.18 -31.44 -25.39
CA SER A 326 -11.02 -30.28 -25.61
C SER A 326 -10.82 -29.70 -27.00
N GLY A 327 -11.90 -29.18 -27.60
CA GLY A 327 -11.83 -28.34 -28.80
C GLY A 327 -11.29 -26.95 -28.54
N GLU A 328 -11.18 -26.56 -27.26
CA GLU A 328 -10.54 -25.29 -26.84
C GLU A 328 -9.75 -25.48 -25.55
N ALA A 329 -8.71 -24.71 -25.39
CA ALA A 329 -7.98 -24.52 -24.14
C ALA A 329 -7.67 -23.05 -23.93
N SER A 330 -7.73 -22.55 -22.72
CA SER A 330 -7.53 -21.12 -22.45
C SER A 330 -6.69 -20.87 -21.22
N VAL A 331 -6.06 -19.68 -21.19
CA VAL A 331 -5.34 -19.15 -20.03
C VAL A 331 -5.75 -17.69 -19.82
N LEU A 332 -5.88 -17.30 -18.57
CA LEU A 332 -5.97 -15.91 -18.17
C LEU A 332 -4.57 -15.41 -17.81
N LEU A 333 -4.15 -14.33 -18.45
CA LEU A 333 -2.92 -13.62 -18.12
C LEU A 333 -3.26 -12.42 -17.23
N ASN A 334 -2.75 -12.43 -15.98
CA ASN A 334 -2.76 -11.26 -15.13
C ASN A 334 -1.58 -10.36 -15.52
N ILE A 335 -1.88 -9.16 -15.96
CA ILE A 335 -0.92 -8.20 -16.47
C ILE A 335 -0.90 -6.98 -15.56
N ARG A 336 0.30 -6.52 -15.20
CA ARG A 336 0.48 -5.29 -14.44
C ARG A 336 1.29 -4.30 -15.27
N LEU A 337 0.60 -3.31 -15.83
CA LEU A 337 1.20 -2.27 -16.66
C LEU A 337 1.80 -1.16 -15.81
N LEU A 338 2.82 -0.49 -16.34
CA LEU A 338 3.30 0.76 -15.76
C LEU A 338 2.25 1.87 -15.93
N PRO A 339 2.14 2.84 -15.00
CA PRO A 339 1.04 3.81 -14.98
C PRO A 339 0.95 4.73 -16.22
N ASN A 340 2.01 4.83 -16.98
CA ASN A 340 2.08 5.62 -18.23
C ASN A 340 2.01 4.77 -19.51
N THR A 341 1.69 3.49 -19.41
CA THR A 341 1.55 2.58 -20.55
C THR A 341 0.15 2.70 -21.15
N ASP A 342 0.04 2.84 -22.46
CA ASP A 342 -1.23 2.74 -23.18
C ASP A 342 -1.67 1.27 -23.23
N PRO A 343 -2.81 0.89 -22.62
CA PRO A 343 -3.26 -0.51 -22.59
C PRO A 343 -3.63 -1.07 -23.97
N ASP A 344 -4.16 -0.24 -24.88
CA ASP A 344 -4.53 -0.69 -26.23
C ASP A 344 -3.31 -0.94 -27.09
N ALA A 345 -2.31 -0.07 -26.98
CA ALA A 345 -1.04 -0.28 -27.65
C ALA A 345 -0.35 -1.56 -27.15
N PHE A 346 -0.34 -1.77 -25.84
CA PHE A 346 0.23 -2.98 -25.24
C PHE A 346 -0.54 -4.25 -25.65
N PHE A 347 -1.86 -4.19 -25.66
CA PHE A 347 -2.69 -5.32 -26.12
C PHE A 347 -2.44 -5.63 -27.61
N THR A 348 -2.30 -4.62 -28.44
CA THR A 348 -1.95 -4.77 -29.87
C THR A 348 -0.58 -5.43 -30.03
N GLU A 349 0.38 -5.09 -29.18
CA GLU A 349 1.69 -5.73 -29.15
C GLU A 349 1.59 -7.23 -28.84
N LEU A 350 0.77 -7.60 -27.83
CA LEU A 350 0.51 -9.00 -27.52
C LEU A 350 -0.18 -9.73 -28.69
N GLN A 351 -1.17 -9.11 -29.34
CA GLN A 351 -1.83 -9.70 -30.51
C GLN A 351 -0.84 -9.95 -31.65
N ASN A 352 0.11 -9.07 -31.86
CA ASN A 352 1.13 -9.22 -32.90
C ASN A 352 2.05 -10.43 -32.70
N LEU A 353 2.20 -10.95 -31.47
CA LEU A 353 2.94 -12.19 -31.23
C LEU A 353 2.27 -13.41 -31.87
N PHE A 354 0.96 -13.34 -32.14
CA PHE A 354 0.14 -14.43 -32.64
C PHE A 354 -0.52 -14.14 -33.98
N LYS A 355 -0.12 -13.09 -34.69
CA LYS A 355 -0.75 -12.62 -35.94
C LYS A 355 -0.82 -13.68 -37.03
N ASP A 356 0.12 -14.63 -37.05
CA ASP A 356 0.23 -15.71 -38.03
C ASP A 356 -0.36 -17.03 -37.53
N GLU A 357 -1.08 -17.03 -36.36
CA GLU A 357 -1.66 -18.22 -35.74
C GLU A 357 -3.19 -18.16 -35.69
N GLU A 358 -3.82 -18.69 -36.77
CA GLU A 358 -5.28 -18.66 -36.92
C GLU A 358 -6.07 -19.35 -35.81
N ASN A 359 -5.41 -20.27 -35.07
CA ASN A 359 -6.01 -21.04 -33.98
C ASN A 359 -5.87 -20.39 -32.59
N ILE A 360 -5.29 -19.18 -32.51
CA ILE A 360 -5.10 -18.44 -31.26
C ILE A 360 -5.91 -17.14 -31.30
N SER A 361 -6.72 -16.91 -30.25
CA SER A 361 -7.39 -15.62 -30.06
C SER A 361 -7.00 -15.00 -28.73
N LEU A 362 -6.93 -13.65 -28.71
CA LEU A 362 -6.72 -12.86 -27.52
C LEU A 362 -7.92 -11.96 -27.28
N GLU A 363 -8.37 -11.92 -26.03
CA GLU A 363 -9.45 -11.06 -25.55
C GLU A 363 -9.00 -10.27 -24.33
N MET A 364 -9.17 -8.95 -24.33
CA MET A 364 -8.97 -8.12 -23.14
C MET A 364 -10.22 -8.28 -22.25
N VAL A 365 -10.09 -9.02 -21.15
CA VAL A 365 -11.22 -9.34 -20.26
C VAL A 365 -11.41 -8.21 -19.24
N GLU A 366 -10.30 -7.68 -18.72
CA GLU A 366 -10.31 -6.53 -17.81
C GLU A 366 -9.38 -5.45 -18.35
N ARG A 367 -9.90 -4.21 -18.40
CA ARG A 367 -9.17 -3.05 -18.90
C ARG A 367 -8.92 -2.05 -17.76
N PRO A 368 -7.73 -1.45 -17.68
CA PRO A 368 -7.48 -0.38 -16.72
C PRO A 368 -8.46 0.79 -16.88
N GLN A 369 -9.02 1.25 -15.79
CA GLN A 369 -9.93 2.38 -15.77
C GLN A 369 -9.22 3.70 -16.09
N THR A 370 -9.89 4.60 -16.80
CA THR A 370 -9.40 5.94 -17.11
C THR A 370 -10.06 6.98 -16.20
N PRO A 371 -9.41 8.12 -15.89
CA PRO A 371 -8.02 8.48 -16.23
C PRO A 371 -7.02 7.55 -15.55
N PHE A 372 -5.79 7.48 -16.08
CA PHE A 372 -4.74 6.67 -15.45
C PHE A 372 -4.17 7.38 -14.22
N PRO A 373 -3.71 6.63 -13.19
CA PRO A 373 -3.14 7.23 -12.01
C PRO A 373 -1.85 7.97 -12.33
N THR A 374 -1.67 9.17 -11.76
CA THR A 374 -0.43 9.94 -11.92
C THR A 374 0.62 9.45 -10.93
N PRO A 375 1.78 9.00 -11.39
CA PRO A 375 2.87 8.62 -10.50
C PRO A 375 3.45 9.85 -9.80
N MET A 376 3.71 9.73 -8.48
CA MET A 376 4.36 10.77 -7.70
C MET A 376 5.88 10.60 -7.77
N ASP A 377 6.61 11.69 -7.83
CA ASP A 377 8.08 11.70 -7.90
C ASP A 377 8.75 12.00 -6.54
N GLY A 378 7.96 12.27 -5.51
CA GLY A 378 8.47 12.61 -4.18
C GLY A 378 8.99 14.04 -4.06
N SER A 379 8.57 14.96 -4.93
CA SER A 379 8.99 16.38 -4.88
C SER A 379 8.03 17.28 -4.11
N ASP A 380 6.88 16.75 -3.64
CA ASP A 380 5.84 17.52 -2.98
C ASP A 380 6.03 17.68 -1.46
N GLU A 381 5.20 18.55 -0.86
CA GLU A 381 5.27 18.89 0.56
C GLU A 381 4.91 17.74 1.51
N LEU A 382 4.04 16.80 1.08
CA LEU A 382 3.70 15.62 1.90
C LEU A 382 4.87 14.65 1.96
N PHE A 383 5.55 14.41 0.83
CA PHE A 383 6.75 13.56 0.83
C PHE A 383 7.87 14.18 1.66
N ALA A 384 8.02 15.52 1.64
CA ALA A 384 8.99 16.20 2.51
C ALA A 384 8.70 15.91 3.99
N SER A 385 7.44 15.94 4.42
CA SER A 385 7.04 15.60 5.79
C SER A 385 7.25 14.12 6.13
N ILE A 386 7.02 13.20 5.17
CA ILE A 386 7.34 11.78 5.32
C ILE A 386 8.85 11.60 5.56
N LYS A 387 9.67 12.22 4.71
CA LYS A 387 11.13 12.17 4.82
C LYS A 387 11.64 12.75 6.13
N ASN A 388 11.14 13.92 6.54
CA ASN A 388 11.52 14.57 7.80
C ASN A 388 11.20 13.69 9.00
N THR A 389 10.02 13.08 9.02
CA THR A 389 9.60 12.18 10.09
C THR A 389 10.42 10.91 10.11
N ALA A 390 10.63 10.29 8.93
CA ALA A 390 11.47 9.11 8.79
C ALA A 390 12.89 9.35 9.30
N GLN A 391 13.52 10.47 8.94
CA GLN A 391 14.86 10.80 9.38
C GLN A 391 14.98 10.98 10.91
N LYS A 392 13.91 11.44 11.57
CA LYS A 392 13.87 11.56 13.04
C LYS A 392 13.71 10.22 13.74
N LEU A 393 12.85 9.35 13.21
CA LEU A 393 12.59 8.02 13.80
C LEU A 393 13.66 6.99 13.42
N PHE A 394 14.20 7.09 12.23
CA PHE A 394 15.17 6.16 11.64
C PHE A 394 16.36 6.95 11.06
N PRO A 395 17.27 7.49 11.89
CA PRO A 395 18.31 8.42 11.47
C PRO A 395 19.26 7.90 10.38
N HIS A 396 19.35 6.58 10.24
CA HIS A 396 20.22 5.93 9.25
C HIS A 396 19.45 5.43 8.00
N ALA A 397 18.11 5.58 8.00
CA ALA A 397 17.29 5.17 6.87
C ALA A 397 17.30 6.21 5.75
N ILE A 398 17.22 5.75 4.52
CA ILE A 398 16.86 6.60 3.38
C ILE A 398 15.37 6.47 3.08
N THR A 399 14.73 7.57 2.71
CA THR A 399 13.32 7.57 2.30
C THR A 399 13.24 7.70 0.79
N VAL A 400 12.53 6.78 0.14
CA VAL A 400 12.41 6.72 -1.31
C VAL A 400 10.94 6.57 -1.72
N PRO A 401 10.50 7.27 -2.79
CA PRO A 401 9.25 6.92 -3.44
C PRO A 401 9.44 5.63 -4.23
N ALA A 402 8.48 4.73 -4.19
CA ALA A 402 8.53 3.47 -4.93
C ALA A 402 7.19 3.15 -5.57
N MET A 403 7.21 2.31 -6.58
CA MET A 403 6.00 1.82 -7.22
C MET A 403 5.60 0.46 -6.63
N SER A 404 4.36 0.37 -6.15
CA SER A 404 3.76 -0.92 -5.78
C SER A 404 3.44 -1.74 -7.04
N PRO A 405 3.74 -3.04 -7.05
CA PRO A 405 3.30 -3.93 -8.12
C PRO A 405 1.79 -4.22 -8.05
N ALA A 406 1.16 -3.99 -6.91
CA ALA A 406 -0.29 -4.13 -6.70
C ALA A 406 -1.05 -2.87 -7.15
N SER A 407 -2.36 -2.97 -7.24
CA SER A 407 -3.33 -1.87 -7.38
C SER A 407 -4.16 -1.79 -6.10
N GLY A 408 -4.82 -0.67 -5.85
CA GLY A 408 -5.66 -0.46 -4.67
C GLY A 408 -6.23 0.95 -4.63
N ASP A 409 -6.78 1.35 -3.50
CA ASP A 409 -7.43 2.65 -3.30
C ASP A 409 -6.53 3.86 -3.64
N ASN A 410 -5.21 3.73 -3.52
CA ASN A 410 -4.25 4.78 -3.87
C ASN A 410 -4.33 5.21 -5.35
N GLU A 411 -4.59 4.26 -6.26
CA GLU A 411 -4.71 4.60 -7.68
C GLU A 411 -5.96 5.44 -7.96
N PHE A 412 -7.09 5.16 -7.29
CA PHE A 412 -8.31 5.95 -7.45
C PHE A 412 -8.13 7.37 -6.95
N LEU A 413 -7.46 7.58 -5.81
CA LEU A 413 -7.13 8.90 -5.30
C LEU A 413 -6.23 9.68 -6.27
N ARG A 414 -5.21 9.03 -6.84
CA ARG A 414 -4.32 9.66 -7.83
C ARG A 414 -5.03 10.00 -9.15
N LYS A 415 -6.00 9.18 -9.58
CA LYS A 415 -6.89 9.50 -10.72
C LYS A 415 -7.69 10.78 -10.49
N LEU A 416 -8.03 11.09 -9.23
CA LEU A 416 -8.72 12.32 -8.82
C LEU A 416 -7.76 13.51 -8.61
N GLY A 417 -6.46 13.32 -8.84
CA GLY A 417 -5.44 14.36 -8.65
C GLY A 417 -5.02 14.57 -7.19
N VAL A 418 -5.30 13.62 -6.30
CA VAL A 418 -4.85 13.64 -4.90
C VAL A 418 -3.41 13.15 -4.82
N ILE A 419 -2.55 13.92 -4.18
CA ILE A 419 -1.18 13.51 -3.85
C ILE A 419 -1.27 12.45 -2.76
N THR A 420 -0.98 11.21 -3.11
CA THR A 420 -1.24 10.05 -2.25
C THR A 420 0.03 9.21 -2.08
N TYR A 421 0.35 8.92 -0.81
CA TYR A 421 1.40 7.99 -0.44
C TYR A 421 0.85 6.84 0.40
N GLY A 422 1.25 5.62 0.02
CA GLY A 422 1.05 4.44 0.84
C GLY A 422 2.23 4.26 1.80
N LEU A 423 1.94 3.99 3.07
CA LEU A 423 2.93 3.81 4.13
C LEU A 423 2.60 2.56 4.93
N GLY A 424 3.51 1.61 4.98
CA GLY A 424 3.36 0.37 5.75
C GLY A 424 3.67 0.53 7.25
N PRO A 425 3.35 -0.52 8.03
CA PRO A 425 3.93 -0.66 9.35
C PRO A 425 5.46 -0.81 9.27
N ASP A 426 6.15 -0.64 10.41
CA ASP A 426 7.57 -0.98 10.49
C ASP A 426 7.72 -2.46 10.13
N MET A 427 8.47 -2.77 9.08
CA MET A 427 8.34 -4.04 8.44
C MET A 427 9.48 -4.98 8.75
N ASN A 428 9.10 -6.13 9.14
CA ASN A 428 9.89 -7.33 8.96
C ASN A 428 10.17 -7.59 7.46
N PRO A 429 11.21 -8.37 7.15
CA PRO A 429 11.53 -8.75 5.77
C PRO A 429 10.29 -9.23 5.00
N LEU A 430 10.30 -9.10 3.67
CA LEU A 430 9.23 -9.56 2.78
C LEU A 430 8.75 -11.01 3.05
N GLU A 431 9.59 -11.82 3.69
CA GLU A 431 9.29 -13.18 4.12
C GLU A 431 8.24 -13.26 5.25
N GLU A 432 8.04 -12.18 6.02
CA GLU A 432 7.07 -12.12 7.12
C GLU A 432 5.77 -11.39 6.75
N ASN A 433 5.58 -10.98 5.49
CA ASN A 433 4.29 -10.46 5.06
C ASN A 433 3.25 -11.58 5.11
N THR A 434 2.30 -11.45 6.05
CA THR A 434 1.23 -12.41 6.31
C THR A 434 -0.14 -11.98 5.78
N ALA A 435 -0.25 -10.83 5.12
CA ALA A 435 -1.48 -10.39 4.48
C ALA A 435 -2.02 -11.47 3.54
N HIS A 436 -3.34 -11.74 3.58
CA HIS A 436 -4.03 -12.77 2.81
C HIS A 436 -3.55 -14.22 3.08
N LYS A 437 -2.85 -14.46 4.19
CA LYS A 437 -2.39 -15.81 4.58
C LYS A 437 -3.04 -16.27 5.89
N PRO A 438 -3.15 -17.58 6.12
CA PRO A 438 -3.50 -18.08 7.44
C PRO A 438 -2.53 -17.57 8.51
N ASP A 439 -3.08 -17.35 9.71
CA ASP A 439 -2.34 -16.80 10.86
C ASP A 439 -1.75 -15.40 10.58
N GLU A 440 -2.47 -14.58 9.80
CA GLU A 440 -2.14 -13.17 9.62
C GLU A 440 -1.95 -12.48 10.97
N PHE A 441 -0.87 -11.70 11.11
CA PHE A 441 -0.56 -11.00 12.34
C PHE A 441 0.19 -9.68 12.10
N ILE A 442 0.12 -8.80 13.08
CA ILE A 442 1.03 -7.66 13.24
C ILE A 442 1.72 -7.76 14.62
N SER A 443 3.00 -7.42 14.70
CA SER A 443 3.65 -7.28 16.00
C SER A 443 3.14 -6.02 16.73
N GLU A 444 3.10 -6.05 18.07
CA GLU A 444 2.77 -4.84 18.84
C GLU A 444 3.76 -3.71 18.57
N GLN A 445 5.02 -4.05 18.34
CA GLN A 445 6.07 -3.09 18.02
C GLN A 445 5.80 -2.40 16.67
N ASP A 446 5.39 -3.16 15.63
CA ASP A 446 5.10 -2.61 14.30
C ASP A 446 3.84 -1.74 14.34
N LEU A 447 2.80 -2.16 15.06
CA LEU A 447 1.60 -1.35 15.25
C LEU A 447 1.92 0.01 15.92
N TYR A 448 2.78 -0.01 16.94
CA TYR A 448 3.18 1.21 17.65
C TYR A 448 4.16 2.06 16.83
N GLY A 449 5.04 1.42 16.06
CA GLY A 449 5.92 2.08 15.08
C GLY A 449 5.13 2.80 14.01
N GLN A 450 4.14 2.13 13.42
CA GLN A 450 3.22 2.69 12.44
C GLN A 450 2.48 3.93 13.00
N LEU A 451 1.93 3.80 14.21
CA LEU A 451 1.25 4.91 14.87
C LEU A 451 2.18 6.12 15.07
N ARG A 452 3.41 5.91 15.54
CA ARG A 452 4.40 6.99 15.74
C ARG A 452 4.77 7.66 14.41
N PHE A 453 4.96 6.87 13.37
CA PHE A 453 5.34 7.37 12.05
C PHE A 453 4.21 8.23 11.45
N ILE A 454 2.99 7.70 11.42
CA ILE A 454 1.81 8.44 10.92
C ILE A 454 1.56 9.71 11.75
N ALA A 455 1.61 9.62 13.07
CA ALA A 455 1.42 10.78 13.95
C ALA A 455 2.47 11.87 13.68
N GLY A 456 3.75 11.49 13.52
CA GLY A 456 4.82 12.41 13.19
C GLY A 456 4.57 13.15 11.87
N ILE A 457 4.16 12.43 10.82
CA ILE A 457 3.84 13.01 9.52
C ILE A 457 2.64 13.98 9.63
N VAL A 458 1.57 13.56 10.30
CA VAL A 458 0.37 14.39 10.49
C VAL A 458 0.72 15.71 11.22
N PHE A 459 1.58 15.65 12.23
CA PHE A 459 2.00 16.85 12.95
C PHE A 459 2.90 17.76 12.11
N ASP A 460 3.90 17.21 11.45
CA ASP A 460 4.78 17.99 10.57
C ASP A 460 3.95 18.65 9.47
N PHE A 461 3.10 17.89 8.79
CA PHE A 461 2.35 18.34 7.62
C PHE A 461 1.14 19.20 7.93
N ALA A 462 0.33 18.82 8.93
CA ALA A 462 -0.92 19.51 9.20
C ALA A 462 -0.82 20.59 10.28
N TYR A 463 0.13 20.47 11.21
CA TYR A 463 0.34 21.48 12.26
C TYR A 463 1.57 22.36 11.98
N GLY A 464 2.54 21.90 11.17
CA GLY A 464 3.84 22.55 10.97
C GLY A 464 4.64 22.61 12.27
N GLN A 465 4.56 21.57 13.06
CA GLN A 465 5.18 21.42 14.37
C GLN A 465 5.83 20.06 14.49
N ASP A 466 6.94 19.97 15.21
CA ASP A 466 7.51 18.69 15.60
C ASP A 466 6.76 18.11 16.80
N LEU A 467 6.15 16.95 16.61
CA LEU A 467 5.52 16.22 17.71
C LEU A 467 6.54 15.48 18.58
N LEU A 468 7.72 15.21 18.04
CA LEU A 468 8.65 14.23 18.55
C LEU A 468 9.83 14.91 19.27
N PRO A 469 9.77 15.10 20.59
CA PRO A 469 10.99 14.95 21.36
C PRO A 469 11.28 13.45 21.38
N LEU A 470 12.22 13.02 20.54
CA LEU A 470 12.72 11.66 20.49
C LEU A 470 13.41 11.32 21.82
N GLN A 471 12.70 10.77 22.78
CA GLN A 471 13.33 9.88 23.72
C GLN A 471 13.24 8.47 23.12
N THR A 472 14.32 8.08 22.48
CA THR A 472 14.62 6.70 22.21
C THR A 472 14.82 6.00 23.56
N GLU A 473 13.75 5.46 24.13
CA GLU A 473 13.90 4.30 24.98
C GLU A 473 14.29 3.14 24.07
N GLN A 474 15.58 2.98 23.84
CA GLN A 474 16.11 1.69 23.46
C GLN A 474 15.71 0.74 24.60
N PRO A 475 15.05 -0.39 24.32
CA PRO A 475 15.00 -1.46 25.31
C PRO A 475 16.45 -1.82 25.61
N SER A 476 16.85 -1.65 26.86
CA SER A 476 18.11 -2.14 27.35
C SER A 476 18.18 -3.62 27.01
N ALA A 477 19.05 -3.98 26.09
CA ALA A 477 19.46 -5.36 25.92
C ALA A 477 20.16 -5.74 27.24
N GLU A 478 19.43 -6.31 28.18
CA GLU A 478 20.02 -7.09 29.25
C GLU A 478 20.78 -8.24 28.56
N GLU A 479 22.09 -8.04 28.48
CA GLU A 479 23.04 -9.12 28.21
C GLU A 479 22.83 -10.20 29.29
N THR A 480 22.01 -11.21 28.99
CA THR A 480 22.05 -12.46 29.69
C THR A 480 23.36 -13.17 29.31
N LYS A 481 24.42 -12.90 30.09
CA LYS A 481 25.63 -13.72 30.04
C LYS A 481 25.25 -15.17 30.33
N PRO A 482 25.61 -16.13 29.49
CA PRO A 482 25.44 -17.52 29.82
C PRO A 482 26.41 -17.86 30.99
N THR A 483 25.86 -18.22 32.12
CA THR A 483 26.62 -18.83 33.23
C THR A 483 27.06 -20.21 32.77
N ILE A 484 28.33 -20.34 32.43
CA ILE A 484 28.96 -21.67 32.24
C ILE A 484 29.13 -22.26 33.63
N GLU A 485 28.25 -23.17 34.02
CA GLU A 485 28.56 -24.09 35.14
C GLU A 485 29.53 -25.15 34.65
N GLN A 486 30.72 -25.10 35.19
CA GLN A 486 31.67 -26.20 35.14
C GLN A 486 31.22 -27.29 36.11
N ASN A 487 30.91 -28.47 35.61
CA ASN A 487 31.13 -29.77 36.28
C ASN A 487 31.35 -30.87 35.26
#